data_cd1d0b5073000fc3a9a52229aabb699d
#
_entry.id   cd1d0b5073000fc3a9a52229aabb699d
#
_cell.length_a   1.000
_cell.length_b   1.000
_cell.length_c   1.000
_cell.angle_alpha   90.00
_cell.angle_beta   90.00
_cell.angle_gamma   90.00
#
_symmetry.space_group_name_H-M   'P 1'
#
loop_
_entity.id
_entity.type
_entity.pdbx_description
1 polymer ?
#
loop_
_entity_poly.entity_id
_entity_poly.type
_entity_poly.pdbx_seq_one_letter_code
_entity_poly.pdbx_strand_id
1 'polypeptide(L)'
;MSRTKNLPATSRAGRRSPPVRIRIKGIQGGVPWFESPGPAGQGWRNQLKATLGTVSDAFVDMALYHLERAARMPGDGPSDVSINGALAIIAGFAPKNEMEAAMALQAACTHMVAMVMLARIGGGHGGPHRLPGMASAAAKLLRAYCTQVETYRRQRGGGEQKIIVKHVTVNEGGQAIVGAITSRAGK
;
A
#
# COMPACT_ATOMS: atom_id res chain seq x y z
N MET A 1 11.18 -16.48 48.38
CA MET A 1 11.79 -17.03 47.15
C MET A 1 10.90 -16.68 45.97
N SER A 2 11.20 -15.60 45.27
CA SER A 2 10.42 -15.03 44.19
C SER A 2 10.95 -15.55 42.85
N ARG A 3 10.12 -16.32 42.11
CA ARG A 3 10.42 -16.84 40.77
C ARG A 3 10.12 -15.76 39.74
N THR A 4 11.13 -15.08 39.26
CA THR A 4 11.05 -14.22 38.05
C THR A 4 10.79 -15.10 36.84
N LYS A 5 9.58 -14.98 36.26
CA LYS A 5 9.24 -15.57 34.96
C LYS A 5 10.00 -14.80 33.87
N ASN A 6 10.99 -15.45 33.25
CA ASN A 6 11.58 -14.97 31.99
C ASN A 6 10.53 -14.99 30.90
N LEU A 7 10.10 -13.83 30.46
CA LEU A 7 9.34 -13.65 29.22
C LEU A 7 10.28 -13.97 28.04
N PRO A 8 9.84 -14.77 27.05
CA PRO A 8 10.65 -15.02 25.86
C PRO A 8 10.85 -13.70 25.12
N ALA A 9 12.10 -13.43 24.74
CA ALA A 9 12.47 -12.29 23.91
C ALA A 9 11.66 -12.34 22.62
N THR A 10 10.85 -11.31 22.37
CA THR A 10 10.16 -11.12 21.10
C THR A 10 11.20 -11.11 19.98
N SER A 11 11.09 -12.08 19.05
CA SER A 11 11.95 -12.16 17.88
C SER A 11 11.95 -10.80 17.17
N ARG A 12 13.15 -10.22 17.01
CA ARG A 12 13.33 -9.02 16.17
C ARG A 12 12.80 -9.34 14.79
N ALA A 13 11.58 -8.91 14.50
CA ALA A 13 11.08 -8.82 13.13
C ALA A 13 12.16 -8.11 12.32
N GLY A 14 12.67 -8.78 11.26
CA GLY A 14 13.80 -8.30 10.47
C GLY A 14 13.60 -6.82 10.14
N ARG A 15 14.58 -5.99 10.51
CA ARG A 15 14.55 -4.55 10.33
C ARG A 15 14.42 -4.28 8.83
N ARG A 16 13.20 -3.93 8.37
CA ARG A 16 12.98 -3.52 6.97
C ARG A 16 13.89 -2.34 6.68
N SER A 17 14.60 -2.39 5.57
CA SER A 17 15.35 -1.25 5.08
C SER A 17 14.42 -0.04 4.97
N PRO A 18 14.87 1.18 5.32
CA PRO A 18 14.02 2.36 5.18
C PRO A 18 13.61 2.51 3.71
N PRO A 19 12.37 2.96 3.46
CA PRO A 19 11.90 3.18 2.09
C PRO A 19 12.79 4.20 1.38
N VAL A 20 12.94 4.03 0.07
CA VAL A 20 13.66 4.99 -0.76
C VAL A 20 13.04 6.38 -0.60
N ARG A 21 13.88 7.40 -0.58
CA ARG A 21 13.46 8.80 -0.55
C ARG A 21 13.93 9.50 -1.80
N ILE A 22 13.08 10.40 -2.32
CA ILE A 22 13.37 11.24 -3.47
C ILE A 22 13.02 12.68 -3.13
N ARG A 23 13.61 13.61 -3.89
CA ARG A 23 13.31 15.03 -3.85
C ARG A 23 12.92 15.50 -5.25
N ILE A 24 11.95 16.40 -5.35
CA ILE A 24 11.60 17.07 -6.59
C ILE A 24 12.60 18.21 -6.80
N LYS A 25 13.40 18.10 -7.85
CA LYS A 25 14.38 19.13 -8.21
C LYS A 25 13.74 20.33 -8.92
N GLY A 26 12.69 20.06 -9.68
CA GLY A 26 11.97 21.07 -10.45
C GLY A 26 10.98 20.44 -11.41
N ILE A 27 10.25 21.31 -12.13
CA ILE A 27 9.31 20.91 -13.19
C ILE A 27 9.75 21.56 -14.48
N GLN A 28 10.03 20.75 -15.51
CA GLN A 28 10.42 21.24 -16.84
C GLN A 28 9.45 20.69 -17.87
N GLY A 29 8.78 21.56 -18.63
CA GLY A 29 7.78 21.14 -19.61
C GLY A 29 6.60 20.36 -19.01
N GLY A 30 6.24 20.62 -17.74
CA GLY A 30 5.19 19.89 -17.03
C GLY A 30 5.60 18.53 -16.47
N VAL A 31 6.86 18.13 -16.66
CA VAL A 31 7.42 16.87 -16.17
C VAL A 31 8.30 17.16 -14.94
N PRO A 32 8.06 16.52 -13.79
CA PRO A 32 8.88 16.67 -12.61
C PRO A 32 10.23 15.96 -12.78
N TRP A 33 11.29 16.61 -12.31
CA TRP A 33 12.61 16.01 -12.21
C TRP A 33 12.88 15.61 -10.77
N PHE A 34 13.37 14.40 -10.61
CA PHE A 34 13.64 13.82 -9.30
C PHE A 34 15.14 13.63 -9.09
N GLU A 35 15.57 13.79 -7.84
CA GLU A 35 16.93 13.50 -7.41
C GLU A 35 16.95 12.73 -6.06
N SER A 36 18.09 12.17 -5.74
CA SER A 36 18.34 11.63 -4.40
C SER A 36 18.49 12.77 -3.41
N PRO A 37 17.89 12.71 -2.21
CA PRO A 37 18.10 13.71 -1.17
C PRO A 37 19.50 13.68 -0.52
N GLY A 38 20.37 12.74 -0.91
CA GLY A 38 21.72 12.54 -0.37
C GLY A 38 22.80 12.45 -1.45
N PRO A 39 24.08 12.38 -1.05
CA PRO A 39 25.23 12.35 -1.96
C PRO A 39 25.33 11.07 -2.80
N ALA A 40 24.46 10.11 -2.57
CA ALA A 40 24.44 8.84 -3.29
C ALA A 40 23.88 9.07 -4.69
N GLY A 41 24.74 9.39 -5.66
CA GLY A 41 24.45 9.42 -7.09
C GLY A 41 23.54 8.26 -7.54
N GLN A 42 23.71 7.67 -8.62
CA GLN A 42 22.87 6.70 -9.34
C GLN A 42 22.15 5.55 -8.58
N GLY A 43 22.46 5.29 -7.31
CA GLY A 43 21.87 4.18 -6.52
C GLY A 43 20.37 4.32 -6.19
N TRP A 44 19.82 5.52 -6.19
CA TRP A 44 18.41 5.74 -5.81
C TRP A 44 17.40 5.11 -6.79
N ARG A 45 17.71 5.08 -8.09
CA ARG A 45 16.83 4.41 -9.07
C ARG A 45 16.79 2.90 -8.85
N ASN A 46 17.90 2.28 -8.47
CA ASN A 46 17.93 0.87 -8.11
C ASN A 46 17.15 0.60 -6.83
N GLN A 47 17.19 1.52 -5.85
CA GLN A 47 16.36 1.43 -4.66
C GLN A 47 14.86 1.60 -4.99
N LEU A 48 14.50 2.49 -5.93
CA LEU A 48 13.13 2.60 -6.44
C LEU A 48 12.67 1.30 -7.12
N LYS A 49 13.50 0.72 -7.99
CA LYS A 49 13.21 -0.57 -8.62
C LYS A 49 12.97 -1.65 -7.58
N ALA A 50 13.82 -1.74 -6.56
CA ALA A 50 13.63 -2.68 -5.45
C ALA A 50 12.36 -2.41 -4.65
N THR A 51 12.03 -1.14 -4.38
CA THR A 51 10.80 -0.75 -3.69
C THR A 51 9.54 -1.10 -4.48
N LEU A 52 9.60 -0.93 -5.81
CA LEU A 52 8.52 -1.23 -6.74
C LEU A 52 8.49 -2.70 -7.19
N GLY A 53 9.48 -3.51 -6.83
CA GLY A 53 9.55 -4.91 -7.28
C GLY A 53 9.66 -5.06 -8.80
N THR A 54 10.35 -4.13 -9.47
CA THR A 54 10.52 -4.08 -10.93
C THR A 54 11.97 -3.99 -11.33
N VAL A 55 12.28 -4.38 -12.57
CA VAL A 55 13.56 -4.13 -13.22
C VAL A 55 13.46 -3.05 -14.31
N SER A 56 12.24 -2.62 -14.64
CA SER A 56 11.93 -1.69 -15.73
C SER A 56 12.10 -0.23 -15.31
N ASP A 57 12.96 0.51 -16.02
CA ASP A 57 13.06 1.96 -15.85
C ASP A 57 11.78 2.68 -16.30
N ALA A 58 11.16 2.22 -17.39
CA ALA A 58 9.90 2.77 -17.87
C ALA A 58 8.78 2.66 -16.84
N PHE A 59 8.72 1.54 -16.10
CA PHE A 59 7.74 1.38 -15.01
C PHE A 59 8.02 2.34 -13.86
N VAL A 60 9.30 2.55 -13.50
CA VAL A 60 9.70 3.53 -12.48
C VAL A 60 9.26 4.95 -12.89
N ASP A 61 9.50 5.34 -14.14
CA ASP A 61 9.15 6.67 -14.64
C ASP A 61 7.62 6.87 -14.64
N MET A 62 6.86 5.87 -15.08
CA MET A 62 5.40 5.87 -15.00
C MET A 62 4.91 5.99 -13.55
N ALA A 63 5.48 5.23 -12.64
CA ALA A 63 5.10 5.26 -11.23
C ALA A 63 5.36 6.64 -10.61
N LEU A 64 6.53 7.23 -10.85
CA LEU A 64 6.86 8.57 -10.38
C LEU A 64 5.93 9.63 -10.96
N TYR A 65 5.59 9.53 -12.25
CA TYR A 65 4.61 10.42 -12.89
C TYR A 65 3.24 10.37 -12.20
N HIS A 66 2.72 9.16 -11.92
CA HIS A 66 1.43 9.02 -11.25
C HIS A 66 1.46 9.48 -9.80
N LEU A 67 2.55 9.18 -9.07
CA LEU A 67 2.72 9.64 -7.69
C LEU A 67 2.77 11.17 -7.61
N GLU A 68 3.50 11.81 -8.52
CA GLU A 68 3.56 13.27 -8.58
C GLU A 68 2.17 13.86 -8.83
N ARG A 69 1.41 13.33 -9.78
CA ARG A 69 0.05 13.80 -10.09
C ARG A 69 -0.90 13.63 -8.91
N ALA A 70 -0.83 12.49 -8.22
CA ALA A 70 -1.66 12.22 -7.04
C ALA A 70 -1.22 13.05 -5.81
N ALA A 71 0.05 13.45 -5.74
CA ALA A 71 0.61 14.24 -4.65
C ALA A 71 0.38 15.75 -4.77
N ARG A 72 -0.17 16.23 -5.89
CA ARG A 72 -0.40 17.66 -6.10
C ARG A 72 -1.45 18.19 -5.14
N MET A 73 -1.02 19.17 -4.35
CA MET A 73 -1.93 20.01 -3.59
C MET A 73 -2.36 21.18 -4.46
N PRO A 74 -3.64 21.59 -4.45
CA PRO A 74 -4.06 22.77 -5.18
C PRO A 74 -3.39 24.03 -4.60
N GLY A 75 -2.67 24.73 -5.47
CA GLY A 75 -1.95 25.95 -5.12
C GLY A 75 -0.45 25.73 -4.83
N ASP A 76 -0.05 24.57 -4.31
CA ASP A 76 1.32 24.37 -3.80
C ASP A 76 2.20 23.44 -4.66
N GLY A 77 1.64 22.87 -5.72
CA GLY A 77 2.38 21.89 -6.54
C GLY A 77 2.59 20.54 -5.85
N PRO A 78 3.46 19.68 -6.39
CA PRO A 78 3.73 18.37 -5.79
C PRO A 78 4.63 18.50 -4.57
N SER A 79 4.34 17.69 -3.54
CA SER A 79 5.05 17.69 -2.26
C SER A 79 5.98 16.47 -2.14
N ASP A 80 7.25 16.71 -1.85
CA ASP A 80 8.22 15.66 -1.49
C ASP A 80 7.72 14.76 -0.37
N VAL A 81 7.07 15.37 0.64
CA VAL A 81 6.51 14.66 1.79
C VAL A 81 5.44 13.67 1.34
N SER A 82 4.52 14.11 0.48
CA SER A 82 3.43 13.27 -0.04
C SER A 82 3.96 12.12 -0.90
N ILE A 83 4.91 12.39 -1.80
CA ILE A 83 5.49 11.36 -2.66
C ILE A 83 6.27 10.33 -1.83
N ASN A 84 7.10 10.79 -0.88
CA ASN A 84 7.86 9.88 -0.02
C ASN A 84 6.94 9.07 0.91
N GLY A 85 5.83 9.65 1.38
CA GLY A 85 4.79 8.93 2.11
C GLY A 85 4.15 7.83 1.27
N ALA A 86 3.84 8.12 0.00
CA ALA A 86 3.31 7.13 -0.93
C ALA A 86 4.31 6.00 -1.24
N LEU A 87 5.59 6.32 -1.42
CA LEU A 87 6.64 5.32 -1.57
C LEU A 87 6.76 4.42 -0.34
N ALA A 88 6.58 4.96 0.86
CA ALA A 88 6.54 4.18 2.09
C ALA A 88 5.33 3.23 2.15
N ILE A 89 4.16 3.68 1.67
CA ILE A 89 2.97 2.82 1.53
C ILE A 89 3.27 1.67 0.56
N ILE A 90 3.82 1.96 -0.63
CA ILE A 90 4.18 0.96 -1.63
C ILE A 90 5.20 -0.05 -1.07
N ALA A 91 6.23 0.43 -0.37
CA ALA A 91 7.20 -0.42 0.32
C ALA A 91 6.53 -1.35 1.35
N GLY A 92 5.46 -0.89 2.00
CA GLY A 92 4.63 -1.68 2.92
C GLY A 92 3.91 -2.84 2.24
N PHE A 93 3.50 -2.68 0.99
CA PHE A 93 2.95 -3.76 0.17
C PHE A 93 4.02 -4.79 -0.22
N ALA A 94 5.29 -4.38 -0.30
CA ALA A 94 6.43 -5.22 -0.71
C ALA A 94 6.16 -5.96 -2.04
N PRO A 95 5.86 -5.27 -3.15
CA PRO A 95 5.54 -5.89 -4.43
C PRO A 95 6.75 -6.67 -4.97
N LYS A 96 6.48 -7.77 -5.69
CA LYS A 96 7.51 -8.68 -6.23
C LYS A 96 7.60 -8.64 -7.76
N ASN A 97 6.64 -8.02 -8.42
CA ASN A 97 6.55 -7.87 -9.87
C ASN A 97 5.71 -6.64 -10.22
N GLU A 98 5.67 -6.29 -11.51
CA GLU A 98 4.97 -5.10 -12.01
C GLU A 98 3.47 -5.12 -11.76
N MET A 99 2.83 -6.29 -11.74
CA MET A 99 1.39 -6.41 -11.44
C MET A 99 1.10 -6.03 -9.98
N GLU A 100 1.87 -6.59 -9.05
CA GLU A 100 1.78 -6.25 -7.64
C GLU A 100 2.14 -4.78 -7.40
N ALA A 101 3.15 -4.27 -8.10
CA ALA A 101 3.57 -2.87 -8.03
C ALA A 101 2.50 -1.92 -8.53
N ALA A 102 1.81 -2.25 -9.63
CA ALA A 102 0.71 -1.45 -10.16
C ALA A 102 -0.45 -1.36 -9.16
N MET A 103 -0.80 -2.46 -8.50
CA MET A 103 -1.84 -2.47 -7.45
C MET A 103 -1.42 -1.64 -6.24
N ALA A 104 -0.16 -1.77 -5.78
CA ALA A 104 0.36 -0.99 -4.66
C ALA A 104 0.42 0.51 -4.98
N LEU A 105 0.85 0.86 -6.20
CA LEU A 105 0.83 2.23 -6.71
C LEU A 105 -0.58 2.81 -6.75
N GLN A 106 -1.54 2.07 -7.31
CA GLN A 106 -2.94 2.48 -7.37
C GLN A 106 -3.51 2.71 -5.96
N ALA A 107 -3.24 1.82 -5.01
CA ALA A 107 -3.67 1.98 -3.62
C ALA A 107 -3.05 3.23 -2.98
N ALA A 108 -1.75 3.46 -3.17
CA ALA A 108 -1.07 4.65 -2.65
C ALA A 108 -1.67 5.95 -3.24
N CYS A 109 -1.88 6.02 -4.55
CA CYS A 109 -2.51 7.17 -5.21
C CYS A 109 -3.95 7.40 -4.71
N THR A 110 -4.74 6.34 -4.59
CA THR A 110 -6.11 6.41 -4.06
C THR A 110 -6.13 6.97 -2.64
N HIS A 111 -5.25 6.49 -1.77
CA HIS A 111 -5.10 6.99 -0.41
C HIS A 111 -4.73 8.46 -0.38
N MET A 112 -3.72 8.88 -1.15
CA MET A 112 -3.28 10.28 -1.18
C MET A 112 -4.39 11.23 -1.60
N VAL A 113 -5.12 10.91 -2.68
CA VAL A 113 -6.23 11.75 -3.16
C VAL A 113 -7.37 11.80 -2.14
N ALA A 114 -7.69 10.68 -1.47
CA ALA A 114 -8.68 10.66 -0.41
C ALA A 114 -8.28 11.57 0.76
N MET A 115 -7.03 11.52 1.19
CA MET A 115 -6.52 12.36 2.28
C MET A 115 -6.52 13.85 1.93
N VAL A 116 -6.19 14.22 0.68
CA VAL A 116 -6.31 15.61 0.19
C VAL A 116 -7.76 16.09 0.27
N MET A 117 -8.73 15.26 -0.14
CA MET A 117 -10.16 15.62 -0.06
C MET A 117 -10.61 15.80 1.39
N LEU A 118 -10.20 14.90 2.30
CA LEU A 118 -10.53 15.01 3.73
C LEU A 118 -9.91 16.26 4.35
N ALA A 119 -8.67 16.58 4.02
CA ALA A 119 -8.01 17.80 4.49
C ALA A 119 -8.75 19.08 4.04
N ARG A 120 -9.23 19.12 2.80
CA ARG A 120 -10.03 20.23 2.28
C ARG A 120 -11.38 20.37 3.00
N ILE A 121 -12.05 19.26 3.27
CA ILE A 121 -13.30 19.25 4.04
C ILE A 121 -13.02 19.81 5.45
N GLY A 122 -11.99 19.31 6.15
CA GLY A 122 -11.61 19.76 7.48
C GLY A 122 -11.18 21.23 7.54
N GLY A 123 -10.51 21.72 6.49
CA GLY A 123 -10.09 23.11 6.37
C GLY A 123 -11.17 24.08 5.87
N GLY A 124 -12.41 23.63 5.69
CA GLY A 124 -13.52 24.47 5.25
C GLY A 124 -13.44 24.94 3.79
N HIS A 125 -12.55 24.33 2.98
CA HIS A 125 -12.37 24.70 1.58
C HIS A 125 -13.53 24.19 0.70
N GLY A 126 -14.11 25.09 -0.10
CA GLY A 126 -15.12 24.75 -1.11
C GLY A 126 -16.53 25.19 -0.76
N GLY A 127 -16.76 25.70 0.44
CA GLY A 127 -18.07 26.19 0.89
C GLY A 127 -19.16 25.10 0.95
N PRO A 128 -20.37 25.42 1.40
CA PRO A 128 -21.43 24.45 1.66
C PRO A 128 -21.89 23.69 0.41
N HIS A 129 -21.78 24.30 -0.78
CA HIS A 129 -22.22 23.65 -2.04
C HIS A 129 -21.29 22.53 -2.51
N ARG A 130 -19.99 22.58 -2.22
CA ARG A 130 -19.01 21.58 -2.66
C ARG A 130 -18.75 20.47 -1.63
N LEU A 131 -19.02 20.74 -0.36
CA LEU A 131 -18.77 19.80 0.74
C LEU A 131 -19.42 18.42 0.53
N PRO A 132 -20.72 18.30 0.16
CA PRO A 132 -21.35 16.98 -0.03
C PRO A 132 -20.70 16.16 -1.14
N GLY A 133 -20.35 16.80 -2.27
CA GLY A 133 -19.66 16.15 -3.39
C GLY A 133 -18.26 15.67 -3.00
N MET A 134 -17.49 16.49 -2.29
CA MET A 134 -16.15 16.12 -1.80
C MET A 134 -16.22 15.00 -0.77
N ALA A 135 -17.18 15.04 0.16
CA ALA A 135 -17.38 13.99 1.15
C ALA A 135 -17.77 12.65 0.48
N SER A 136 -18.68 12.69 -0.50
CA SER A 136 -19.05 11.51 -1.28
C SER A 136 -17.85 10.93 -2.05
N ALA A 137 -17.06 11.77 -2.70
CA ALA A 137 -15.86 11.33 -3.42
C ALA A 137 -14.82 10.73 -2.47
N ALA A 138 -14.53 11.38 -1.33
CA ALA A 138 -13.63 10.86 -0.31
C ALA A 138 -14.10 9.49 0.20
N ALA A 139 -15.38 9.33 0.52
CA ALA A 139 -15.94 8.06 0.97
C ALA A 139 -15.82 6.94 -0.08
N LYS A 140 -15.99 7.25 -1.39
CA LYS A 140 -15.80 6.30 -2.49
C LYS A 140 -14.33 5.88 -2.61
N LEU A 141 -13.39 6.82 -2.52
CA LEU A 141 -11.96 6.55 -2.60
C LEU A 141 -11.50 5.71 -1.40
N LEU A 142 -11.98 5.99 -0.19
CA LEU A 142 -11.63 5.20 1.00
C LEU A 142 -12.14 3.75 0.88
N ARG A 143 -13.37 3.54 0.38
CA ARG A 143 -13.87 2.18 0.09
C ARG A 143 -13.04 1.48 -0.98
N ALA A 144 -12.70 2.19 -2.07
CA ALA A 144 -11.84 1.65 -3.12
C ALA A 144 -10.48 1.23 -2.55
N TYR A 145 -9.87 2.05 -1.70
CA TYR A 145 -8.61 1.70 -1.03
C TYR A 145 -8.72 0.41 -0.20
N CYS A 146 -9.75 0.28 0.61
CA CYS A 146 -9.99 -0.95 1.38
C CYS A 146 -10.11 -2.18 0.46
N THR A 147 -10.90 -2.07 -0.62
CA THR A 147 -11.07 -3.14 -1.61
C THR A 147 -9.73 -3.50 -2.28
N GLN A 148 -8.92 -2.52 -2.65
CA GLN A 148 -7.59 -2.74 -3.25
C GLN A 148 -6.67 -3.49 -2.29
N VAL A 149 -6.62 -3.09 -1.01
CA VAL A 149 -5.81 -3.75 0.02
C VAL A 149 -6.27 -5.20 0.23
N GLU A 150 -7.57 -5.45 0.30
CA GLU A 150 -8.11 -6.80 0.44
C GLU A 150 -7.81 -7.67 -0.79
N THR A 151 -7.98 -7.13 -2.00
CA THR A 151 -7.67 -7.84 -3.25
C THR A 151 -6.19 -8.20 -3.31
N TYR A 152 -5.31 -7.26 -2.95
CA TYR A 152 -3.88 -7.51 -2.89
C TYR A 152 -3.53 -8.63 -1.88
N ARG A 153 -4.13 -8.61 -0.70
CA ARG A 153 -3.92 -9.65 0.32
C ARG A 153 -4.38 -11.02 -0.17
N ARG A 154 -5.55 -11.11 -0.81
CA ARG A 154 -6.07 -12.36 -1.37
C ARG A 154 -5.16 -12.92 -2.45
N GLN A 155 -4.68 -12.06 -3.36
CA GLN A 155 -3.75 -12.47 -4.42
C GLN A 155 -2.45 -13.04 -3.86
N ARG A 156 -1.92 -12.47 -2.78
CA ARG A 156 -0.69 -12.95 -2.13
C ARG A 156 -0.89 -14.13 -1.18
N GLY A 157 -2.06 -14.25 -0.59
CA GLY A 157 -2.40 -15.35 0.33
C GLY A 157 -2.71 -16.68 -0.36
N GLY A 158 -2.62 -16.75 -1.70
CA GLY A 158 -2.82 -17.99 -2.45
C GLY A 158 -4.26 -18.53 -2.43
N GLY A 159 -5.23 -17.76 -1.93
CA GLY A 159 -6.63 -18.18 -1.92
C GLY A 159 -6.95 -19.38 -1.01
N GLU A 160 -6.04 -19.80 -0.14
CA GLU A 160 -6.33 -20.88 0.81
C GLU A 160 -7.41 -20.44 1.81
N GLN A 161 -8.59 -20.96 1.63
CA GLN A 161 -9.66 -20.86 2.61
C GLN A 161 -9.44 -21.93 3.70
N LYS A 162 -8.87 -21.54 4.84
CA LYS A 162 -8.76 -22.44 5.99
C LYS A 162 -10.07 -22.45 6.77
N ILE A 163 -10.89 -23.46 6.54
CA ILE A 163 -12.11 -23.71 7.33
C ILE A 163 -11.70 -24.50 8.58
N ILE A 164 -11.82 -23.89 9.74
CA ILE A 164 -11.59 -24.56 11.01
C ILE A 164 -12.96 -24.91 11.60
N VAL A 165 -13.34 -26.18 11.55
CA VAL A 165 -14.52 -26.70 12.24
C VAL A 165 -14.13 -27.05 13.68
N LYS A 166 -14.58 -26.26 14.65
CA LYS A 166 -14.22 -26.44 16.06
C LYS A 166 -15.11 -27.44 16.79
N HIS A 167 -16.34 -27.59 16.34
CA HIS A 167 -17.31 -28.51 16.97
C HIS A 167 -18.10 -29.22 15.88
N VAL A 168 -18.16 -30.57 16.01
CA VAL A 168 -19.05 -31.41 15.22
C VAL A 168 -19.88 -32.19 16.23
N THR A 169 -21.18 -31.97 16.22
CA THR A 169 -22.12 -32.78 17.03
C THR A 169 -22.65 -33.89 16.15
N VAL A 170 -22.40 -35.14 16.53
CA VAL A 170 -22.91 -36.33 15.85
C VAL A 170 -24.03 -36.90 16.70
N ASN A 171 -25.25 -36.93 16.17
CA ASN A 171 -26.39 -37.55 16.85
C ASN A 171 -26.30 -39.07 16.74
N GLU A 172 -27.00 -39.76 17.61
CA GLU A 172 -27.02 -41.23 17.66
C GLU A 172 -27.41 -41.82 16.29
N GLY A 173 -26.55 -42.68 15.74
CA GLY A 173 -26.70 -43.28 14.41
C GLY A 173 -26.07 -42.50 13.26
N GLY A 174 -25.49 -41.29 13.50
CA GLY A 174 -24.80 -40.49 12.49
C GLY A 174 -23.32 -40.84 12.35
N GLN A 175 -22.76 -40.67 11.14
CA GLN A 175 -21.32 -40.77 10.88
C GLN A 175 -20.77 -39.40 10.53
N ALA A 176 -19.63 -39.00 11.11
CA ALA A 176 -18.93 -37.78 10.75
C ALA A 176 -17.50 -38.11 10.36
N ILE A 177 -17.06 -37.56 9.21
CA ILE A 177 -15.66 -37.59 8.79
C ILE A 177 -15.03 -36.24 9.16
N VAL A 178 -14.09 -36.26 10.10
CA VAL A 178 -13.32 -35.07 10.49
C VAL A 178 -11.92 -35.22 9.98
N GLY A 179 -11.53 -34.36 9.01
CA GLY A 179 -10.21 -34.38 8.41
C GLY A 179 -9.89 -33.06 7.73
N ALA A 180 -8.60 -32.81 7.44
CA ALA A 180 -8.16 -31.66 6.66
C ALA A 180 -8.40 -31.95 5.17
N ILE A 181 -9.35 -31.23 4.56
CA ILE A 181 -9.58 -31.28 3.11
C ILE A 181 -8.66 -30.23 2.47
N THR A 182 -7.57 -30.67 1.85
CA THR A 182 -6.74 -29.82 0.98
C THR A 182 -7.23 -29.97 -0.46
N SER A 183 -7.96 -28.99 -0.97
CA SER A 183 -8.28 -28.89 -2.38
C SER A 183 -7.03 -28.42 -3.14
N ARG A 184 -6.36 -29.33 -3.86
CA ARG A 184 -5.37 -28.94 -4.86
C ARG A 184 -6.14 -28.43 -6.07
N ALA A 185 -6.04 -27.12 -6.37
CA ALA A 185 -6.49 -26.61 -7.65
C ALA A 185 -5.65 -27.31 -8.75
N GLY A 186 -6.35 -28.04 -9.64
CA GLY A 186 -5.73 -28.71 -10.78
C GLY A 186 -5.05 -27.70 -11.70
N LYS A 187 -3.99 -28.21 -12.39
CA LYS A 187 -3.20 -27.53 -13.42
C LYS A 187 -4.06 -27.05 -14.57
#